data_25e90cd8c99dcb772136049683303ee5
#
_entry.id   25e90cd8c99dcb772136049683303ee5
#
_cell.length_a   1.000
_cell.length_b   1.000
_cell.length_c   1.000
_cell.angle_alpha   90.00
_cell.angle_beta   90.00
_cell.angle_gamma   90.00
#
_symmetry.space_group_name_H-M   'P 1'
#
loop_
_entity.id
_entity.type
_entity.pdbx_description
1 polymer ?
#
loop_
_entity_poly.entity_id
_entity_poly.type
_entity_poly.pdbx_seq_one_letter_code
_entity_poly.pdbx_strand_id
1 'polypeptide(L)'
;MIRSQDALHAPYGGVVPEIAARAHLQTLVPVIERALENAGTRWEQVDGVAVTRGPGLVGCLLVGVNLGQAIAWARKLPVIGVSHLAAHVFAGLLEEPDLHPPVLGLVVSGGHSDLIRWQEDGSITVIGRTIDDAAGEAFDKGARILGLPFPGGPAIDALAVTGDPRAVRFPRPRAPGLDFSFSGVKTALLYEVRKRKSISDQARADLAASYQEAIVDALLQRVEGALFPSPARGGGSGWGPEPTVVIGGGVARNRRLREAARSRLGNAAYLVIPAPELCTDNAAMIGAAALIEWDRRGPDPAPFDADPSLGFV
;
A
#
# COMPACT_ATOMS: atom_id res chain seq x y z
N MET A 1 -9.63 1.37 -14.89
CA MET A 1 -10.36 0.09 -14.95
C MET A 1 -9.68 -0.90 -14.03
N ILE A 2 -10.41 -1.56 -13.13
CA ILE A 2 -9.88 -2.56 -12.19
C ILE A 2 -10.70 -3.83 -12.30
N ARG A 3 -10.06 -5.00 -12.30
CA ARG A 3 -10.69 -6.31 -12.24
C ARG A 3 -10.24 -7.03 -10.98
N SER A 4 -11.06 -6.96 -9.90
CA SER A 4 -10.77 -7.68 -8.66
C SER A 4 -10.82 -9.20 -8.86
N GLN A 5 -9.95 -9.89 -8.12
CA GLN A 5 -9.89 -11.34 -8.04
C GLN A 5 -10.30 -11.86 -6.65
N ASP A 6 -10.81 -11.00 -5.78
CA ASP A 6 -11.16 -11.35 -4.39
C ASP A 6 -12.10 -12.57 -4.33
N ALA A 7 -13.12 -12.61 -5.20
CA ALA A 7 -14.04 -13.73 -5.27
C ALA A 7 -13.38 -15.07 -5.63
N LEU A 8 -12.29 -15.06 -6.42
CA LEU A 8 -11.54 -16.25 -6.78
C LEU A 8 -10.70 -16.77 -5.61
N HIS A 9 -10.25 -15.89 -4.74
CA HIS A 9 -9.34 -16.20 -3.64
C HIS A 9 -10.07 -16.39 -2.29
N ALA A 10 -11.27 -15.86 -2.14
CA ALA A 10 -12.07 -15.95 -0.91
C ALA A 10 -12.22 -17.37 -0.36
N PRO A 11 -12.47 -18.43 -1.20
CA PRO A 11 -12.58 -19.80 -0.72
C PRO A 11 -11.30 -20.35 -0.06
N TYR A 12 -10.14 -19.77 -0.40
CA TYR A 12 -8.83 -20.19 0.13
C TYR A 12 -8.37 -19.35 1.31
N GLY A 13 -9.09 -18.28 1.65
CA GLY A 13 -8.75 -17.37 2.74
C GLY A 13 -7.49 -16.54 2.51
N GLY A 14 -7.08 -16.36 1.24
CA GLY A 14 -5.91 -15.58 0.81
C GLY A 14 -5.56 -15.85 -0.64
N VAL A 15 -4.60 -15.08 -1.18
CA VAL A 15 -4.19 -15.18 -2.58
C VAL A 15 -3.50 -16.51 -2.88
N VAL A 16 -3.93 -17.19 -3.94
CA VAL A 16 -3.29 -18.39 -4.51
C VAL A 16 -2.53 -17.97 -5.77
N PRO A 17 -1.19 -18.01 -5.78
CA PRO A 17 -0.37 -17.43 -6.86
C PRO A 17 -0.69 -17.95 -8.25
N GLU A 18 -0.90 -19.26 -8.39
CA GLU A 18 -1.21 -19.87 -9.70
C GLU A 18 -2.58 -19.45 -10.24
N ILE A 19 -3.59 -19.36 -9.37
CA ILE A 19 -4.94 -18.89 -9.74
C ILE A 19 -4.84 -17.43 -10.18
N ALA A 20 -4.09 -16.60 -9.43
CA ALA A 20 -3.88 -15.20 -9.75
C ALA A 20 -3.24 -15.02 -11.13
N ALA A 21 -2.14 -15.72 -11.40
CA ALA A 21 -1.44 -15.64 -12.69
C ALA A 21 -2.32 -16.05 -13.88
N ARG A 22 -3.08 -17.14 -13.74
CA ARG A 22 -4.04 -17.59 -14.77
C ARG A 22 -5.16 -16.59 -15.03
N ALA A 23 -5.68 -15.97 -13.96
CA ALA A 23 -6.70 -14.94 -14.09
C ALA A 23 -6.16 -13.69 -14.79
N HIS A 24 -4.91 -13.27 -14.49
CA HIS A 24 -4.24 -12.19 -15.21
C HIS A 24 -4.16 -12.47 -16.71
N LEU A 25 -3.71 -13.65 -17.09
CA LEU A 25 -3.59 -14.03 -18.50
C LEU A 25 -4.91 -13.93 -19.26
N GLN A 26 -6.03 -14.25 -18.60
CA GLN A 26 -7.35 -14.20 -19.20
C GLN A 26 -7.96 -12.82 -19.28
N THR A 27 -7.58 -11.90 -18.36
CA THR A 27 -8.30 -10.65 -18.15
C THR A 27 -7.54 -9.41 -18.61
N LEU A 28 -6.21 -9.46 -18.78
CA LEU A 28 -5.41 -8.26 -19.07
C LEU A 28 -5.81 -7.60 -20.40
N VAL A 29 -5.90 -8.35 -21.49
CA VAL A 29 -6.25 -7.78 -22.80
C VAL A 29 -7.65 -7.15 -22.77
N PRO A 30 -8.72 -7.84 -22.32
CA PRO A 30 -10.03 -7.22 -22.17
C PRO A 30 -10.06 -5.97 -21.28
N VAL A 31 -9.25 -5.94 -20.21
CA VAL A 31 -9.16 -4.77 -19.31
C VAL A 31 -8.50 -3.60 -20.02
N ILE A 32 -7.44 -3.84 -20.80
CA ILE A 32 -6.76 -2.78 -21.57
C ILE A 32 -7.70 -2.21 -22.65
N GLU A 33 -8.36 -3.07 -23.42
CA GLU A 33 -9.33 -2.63 -24.45
C GLU A 33 -10.42 -1.78 -23.82
N ARG A 34 -11.00 -2.23 -22.74
CA ARG A 34 -12.04 -1.49 -22.01
C ARG A 34 -11.53 -0.16 -21.42
N ALA A 35 -10.27 -0.12 -20.99
CA ALA A 35 -9.67 1.11 -20.48
C ALA A 35 -9.52 2.16 -21.59
N LEU A 36 -9.08 1.76 -22.78
CA LEU A 36 -8.99 2.63 -23.95
C LEU A 36 -10.37 3.13 -24.40
N GLU A 37 -11.37 2.23 -24.47
CA GLU A 37 -12.75 2.61 -24.78
C GLU A 37 -13.28 3.66 -23.79
N ASN A 38 -13.13 3.43 -22.49
CA ASN A 38 -13.60 4.34 -21.45
C ASN A 38 -12.90 5.70 -21.50
N ALA A 39 -11.64 5.73 -21.91
CA ALA A 39 -10.87 6.96 -22.08
C ALA A 39 -11.15 7.66 -23.42
N GLY A 40 -11.91 7.04 -24.33
CA GLY A 40 -12.09 7.55 -25.69
C GLY A 40 -10.76 7.65 -26.46
N THR A 41 -9.76 6.85 -26.08
CA THR A 41 -8.38 6.89 -26.60
C THR A 41 -8.13 5.72 -27.55
N ARG A 42 -7.42 5.99 -28.62
CA ARG A 42 -6.96 4.97 -29.58
C ARG A 42 -5.48 4.72 -29.41
N TRP A 43 -5.01 3.57 -29.87
CA TRP A 43 -3.61 3.18 -29.80
C TRP A 43 -2.63 4.17 -30.43
N GLU A 44 -3.07 4.89 -31.46
CA GLU A 44 -2.25 5.92 -32.15
C GLU A 44 -2.00 7.16 -31.28
N GLN A 45 -2.69 7.26 -30.15
CA GLN A 45 -2.58 8.36 -29.17
C GLN A 45 -1.81 7.93 -27.91
N VAL A 46 -1.29 6.70 -27.90
CA VAL A 46 -0.50 6.17 -26.78
C VAL A 46 0.98 6.39 -27.09
N ASP A 47 1.68 7.07 -26.18
CA ASP A 47 3.09 7.44 -26.34
C ASP A 47 4.06 6.43 -25.72
N GLY A 48 3.60 5.57 -24.83
CA GLY A 48 4.45 4.57 -24.17
C GLY A 48 3.65 3.55 -23.38
N VAL A 49 4.33 2.53 -22.90
CA VAL A 49 3.77 1.46 -22.08
C VAL A 49 4.50 1.42 -20.74
N ALA A 50 3.75 1.52 -19.65
CA ALA A 50 4.26 1.33 -18.31
C ALA A 50 3.78 0.00 -17.74
N VAL A 51 4.67 -0.73 -17.06
CA VAL A 51 4.35 -2.02 -16.47
C VAL A 51 4.99 -2.19 -15.09
N THR A 52 4.28 -2.82 -14.18
CA THR A 52 4.86 -3.22 -12.90
C THR A 52 5.94 -4.27 -13.13
N ARG A 53 7.21 -3.91 -12.86
CA ARG A 53 8.34 -4.82 -12.93
C ARG A 53 8.46 -5.67 -11.67
N GLY A 54 8.08 -5.10 -10.53
CA GLY A 54 8.13 -5.71 -9.19
C GLY A 54 7.86 -4.68 -8.10
N PRO A 55 7.91 -5.11 -6.83
CA PRO A 55 7.88 -6.51 -6.38
C PRO A 55 6.50 -7.15 -6.56
N GLY A 56 6.43 -8.47 -6.36
CA GLY A 56 5.16 -9.18 -6.42
C GLY A 56 5.29 -10.68 -6.74
N LEU A 57 4.15 -11.33 -6.92
CA LEU A 57 4.09 -12.73 -7.30
C LEU A 57 4.66 -12.93 -8.71
N VAL A 58 5.75 -13.69 -8.80
CA VAL A 58 6.52 -13.88 -10.05
C VAL A 58 5.64 -14.25 -11.24
N GLY A 59 4.68 -15.17 -11.08
CA GLY A 59 3.78 -15.57 -12.16
C GLY A 59 2.90 -14.44 -12.69
N CYS A 60 2.39 -13.57 -11.77
CA CYS A 60 1.60 -12.40 -12.15
C CYS A 60 2.45 -11.34 -12.84
N LEU A 61 3.64 -11.08 -12.30
CA LEU A 61 4.60 -10.12 -12.87
C LEU A 61 5.02 -10.54 -14.28
N LEU A 62 5.36 -11.82 -14.48
CA LEU A 62 5.73 -12.35 -15.81
C LEU A 62 4.62 -12.13 -16.84
N VAL A 63 3.36 -12.36 -16.48
CA VAL A 63 2.22 -12.10 -17.39
C VAL A 63 2.16 -10.62 -17.76
N GLY A 64 2.24 -9.72 -16.78
CA GLY A 64 2.19 -8.26 -17.01
C GLY A 64 3.37 -7.75 -17.83
N VAL A 65 4.59 -8.10 -17.43
CA VAL A 65 5.84 -7.66 -18.09
C VAL A 65 5.90 -8.14 -19.53
N ASN A 66 5.63 -9.42 -19.78
CA ASN A 66 5.67 -9.96 -21.14
C ASN A 66 4.60 -9.34 -22.03
N LEU A 67 3.37 -9.18 -21.54
CA LEU A 67 2.31 -8.52 -22.31
C LEU A 67 2.64 -7.05 -22.61
N GLY A 68 3.11 -6.29 -21.59
CA GLY A 68 3.50 -4.90 -21.78
C GLY A 68 4.60 -4.74 -22.83
N GLN A 69 5.65 -5.55 -22.76
CA GLN A 69 6.74 -5.57 -23.76
C GLN A 69 6.26 -6.01 -25.14
N ALA A 70 5.37 -7.01 -25.23
CA ALA A 70 4.82 -7.45 -26.51
C ALA A 70 3.98 -6.36 -27.19
N ILE A 71 3.16 -5.62 -26.42
CA ILE A 71 2.40 -4.47 -26.93
C ILE A 71 3.35 -3.38 -27.40
N ALA A 72 4.34 -3.02 -26.58
CA ALA A 72 5.33 -2.00 -26.90
C ALA A 72 6.08 -2.34 -28.20
N TRP A 73 6.55 -3.58 -28.32
CA TRP A 73 7.23 -4.06 -29.53
C TRP A 73 6.32 -4.03 -30.77
N ALA A 74 5.10 -4.56 -30.65
CA ALA A 74 4.16 -4.62 -31.76
C ALA A 74 3.71 -3.22 -32.26
N ARG A 75 3.63 -2.26 -31.33
CA ARG A 75 3.22 -0.88 -31.62
C ARG A 75 4.38 0.08 -31.84
N LYS A 76 5.62 -0.37 -31.70
CA LYS A 76 6.85 0.44 -31.78
C LYS A 76 6.83 1.56 -30.74
N LEU A 77 6.31 1.29 -29.56
CA LEU A 77 6.26 2.20 -28.43
C LEU A 77 7.43 1.90 -27.48
N PRO A 78 7.93 2.92 -26.79
CA PRO A 78 8.84 2.70 -25.68
C PRO A 78 8.11 2.04 -24.50
N VAL A 79 8.88 1.32 -23.67
CA VAL A 79 8.35 0.64 -22.48
C VAL A 79 9.19 1.01 -21.25
N ILE A 80 8.54 1.12 -20.10
CA ILE A 80 9.19 1.35 -18.82
C ILE A 80 8.64 0.42 -17.74
N GLY A 81 9.56 -0.28 -17.04
CA GLY A 81 9.24 -1.09 -15.87
C GLY A 81 9.41 -0.26 -14.61
N VAL A 82 8.39 -0.23 -13.76
CA VAL A 82 8.37 0.57 -12.54
C VAL A 82 8.17 -0.26 -11.27
N SER A 83 8.60 0.30 -10.14
CA SER A 83 8.37 -0.31 -8.83
C SER A 83 6.93 -0.11 -8.39
N HIS A 84 6.25 -1.21 -8.03
CA HIS A 84 4.93 -1.21 -7.43
C HIS A 84 4.88 -0.44 -6.11
N LEU A 85 5.94 -0.54 -5.31
CA LEU A 85 6.02 0.13 -4.01
C LEU A 85 6.14 1.65 -4.18
N ALA A 86 6.99 2.11 -5.10
CA ALA A 86 7.12 3.52 -5.45
C ALA A 86 5.79 4.07 -6.00
N ALA A 87 5.08 3.28 -6.80
CA ALA A 87 3.80 3.67 -7.38
C ALA A 87 2.74 4.01 -6.31
N HIS A 88 2.73 3.34 -5.17
CA HIS A 88 1.82 3.70 -4.07
C HIS A 88 2.08 5.08 -3.47
N VAL A 89 3.32 5.56 -3.49
CA VAL A 89 3.65 6.93 -3.09
C VAL A 89 3.21 7.92 -4.18
N PHE A 90 3.55 7.59 -5.42
CA PHE A 90 3.24 8.44 -6.57
C PHE A 90 1.74 8.46 -6.94
N ALA A 91 0.92 7.56 -6.35
CA ALA A 91 -0.53 7.68 -6.43
C ALA A 91 -1.05 9.03 -5.91
N GLY A 92 -0.33 9.67 -4.99
CA GLY A 92 -0.63 11.03 -4.52
C GLY A 92 -0.62 12.08 -5.63
N LEU A 93 0.25 11.94 -6.63
CA LEU A 93 0.33 12.86 -7.77
C LEU A 93 -0.92 12.86 -8.67
N LEU A 94 -1.74 11.82 -8.60
CA LEU A 94 -2.99 11.77 -9.36
C LEU A 94 -4.05 12.76 -8.84
N GLU A 95 -3.94 13.18 -7.59
CA GLU A 95 -4.83 14.16 -6.95
C GLU A 95 -4.12 15.48 -6.66
N GLU A 96 -2.82 15.42 -6.41
CA GLU A 96 -1.95 16.56 -6.13
C GLU A 96 -0.79 16.58 -7.13
N PRO A 97 -1.01 17.07 -8.37
CA PRO A 97 0.02 17.07 -9.43
C PRO A 97 1.26 17.89 -9.06
N ASP A 98 1.11 18.88 -8.18
CA ASP A 98 2.18 19.75 -7.70
C ASP A 98 2.93 19.18 -6.49
N LEU A 99 2.78 17.88 -6.21
CA LEU A 99 3.50 17.20 -5.15
C LEU A 99 5.00 17.12 -5.47
N HIS A 100 5.83 17.76 -4.66
CA HIS A 100 7.29 17.80 -4.85
C HIS A 100 8.04 17.22 -3.65
N PRO A 101 9.21 16.58 -3.88
CA PRO A 101 10.09 16.17 -2.79
C PRO A 101 10.67 17.39 -2.05
N PRO A 102 11.06 17.25 -0.76
CA PRO A 102 11.11 15.98 -0.02
C PRO A 102 9.74 15.54 0.52
N VAL A 103 9.40 14.26 0.33
CA VAL A 103 8.14 13.67 0.78
C VAL A 103 8.42 12.50 1.72
N LEU A 104 7.74 12.47 2.86
CA LEU A 104 7.66 11.30 3.73
C LEU A 104 6.50 10.40 3.26
N GLY A 105 6.81 9.23 2.73
CA GLY A 105 5.81 8.25 2.30
C GLY A 105 5.61 7.15 3.33
N LEU A 106 4.36 6.85 3.67
CA LEU A 106 3.97 5.64 4.38
C LEU A 106 3.24 4.72 3.40
N VAL A 107 3.89 3.62 3.01
CA VAL A 107 3.31 2.59 2.14
C VAL A 107 2.84 1.43 2.99
N VAL A 108 1.52 1.22 3.05
CA VAL A 108 0.91 0.18 3.89
C VAL A 108 -0.07 -0.68 3.10
N SER A 109 0.31 -1.94 2.89
CA SER A 109 -0.43 -2.91 2.09
C SER A 109 -0.55 -4.26 2.79
N GLY A 110 -1.05 -5.28 2.07
CA GLY A 110 -1.08 -6.66 2.55
C GLY A 110 0.30 -7.23 2.86
N GLY A 111 1.32 -6.87 2.08
CA GLY A 111 2.67 -7.42 2.22
C GLY A 111 3.72 -6.42 2.71
N HIS A 112 3.41 -5.13 2.73
CA HIS A 112 4.40 -4.10 3.03
C HIS A 112 3.89 -3.12 4.08
N SER A 113 4.81 -2.68 4.93
CA SER A 113 4.65 -1.53 5.81
C SER A 113 5.99 -0.83 5.85
N ASP A 114 6.16 0.11 4.93
CA ASP A 114 7.42 0.81 4.70
C ASP A 114 7.23 2.31 4.90
N LEU A 115 8.18 2.92 5.58
CA LEU A 115 8.33 4.36 5.69
C LEU A 115 9.50 4.77 4.80
N ILE A 116 9.23 5.67 3.87
CA ILE A 116 10.22 6.08 2.85
C ILE A 116 10.40 7.59 2.85
N ARG A 117 11.53 8.01 2.33
CA ARG A 117 11.82 9.39 1.97
C ARG A 117 12.04 9.47 0.47
N TRP A 118 11.18 10.20 -0.23
CA TRP A 118 11.40 10.63 -1.60
C TRP A 118 12.17 11.94 -1.57
N GLN A 119 13.35 11.97 -2.16
CA GLN A 119 14.34 13.05 -2.06
C GLN A 119 14.28 13.95 -3.29
N GLU A 120 14.88 15.15 -3.19
CA GLU A 120 14.91 16.16 -4.26
C GLU A 120 15.62 15.68 -5.53
N ASP A 121 16.56 14.75 -5.41
CA ASP A 121 17.24 14.11 -6.54
C ASP A 121 16.41 13.01 -7.23
N GLY A 122 15.16 12.82 -6.78
CA GLY A 122 14.24 11.80 -7.26
C GLY A 122 14.46 10.41 -6.65
N SER A 123 15.52 10.22 -5.83
CA SER A 123 15.76 8.93 -5.18
C SER A 123 14.77 8.66 -4.04
N ILE A 124 14.51 7.37 -3.80
CA ILE A 124 13.67 6.92 -2.69
C ILE A 124 14.50 6.09 -1.73
N THR A 125 14.52 6.52 -0.46
CA THR A 125 15.22 5.81 0.61
C THR A 125 14.20 5.22 1.59
N VAL A 126 14.32 3.93 1.91
CA VAL A 126 13.54 3.30 2.99
C VAL A 126 14.18 3.67 4.32
N ILE A 127 13.43 4.32 5.20
CA ILE A 127 13.88 4.79 6.52
C ILE A 127 13.27 3.96 7.66
N GLY A 128 12.29 3.11 7.37
CA GLY A 128 11.69 2.14 8.28
C GLY A 128 10.90 1.10 7.51
N ARG A 129 10.88 -0.14 7.99
CA ARG A 129 10.12 -1.25 7.40
C ARG A 129 9.58 -2.19 8.46
N THR A 130 8.61 -3.01 8.09
CA THR A 130 8.19 -4.06 9.01
C THR A 130 9.26 -5.14 9.16
N ILE A 131 9.48 -5.59 10.41
CA ILE A 131 10.42 -6.67 10.74
C ILE A 131 9.73 -8.03 10.91
N ASP A 132 8.40 -8.04 10.81
CA ASP A 132 7.57 -9.25 10.93
C ASP A 132 6.32 -9.12 10.02
N ASP A 133 5.11 -9.36 10.52
CA ASP A 133 3.88 -9.19 9.75
C ASP A 133 3.76 -7.74 9.22
N ALA A 134 3.26 -7.54 8.01
CA ALA A 134 2.82 -6.23 7.53
C ALA A 134 1.48 -5.84 8.19
N ALA A 135 1.14 -4.54 8.17
CA ALA A 135 -0.11 -4.05 8.77
C ALA A 135 -1.36 -4.69 8.14
N GLY A 136 -1.40 -4.84 6.81
CA GLY A 136 -2.51 -5.50 6.13
C GLY A 136 -2.59 -6.99 6.47
N GLU A 137 -1.45 -7.67 6.53
CA GLU A 137 -1.39 -9.06 6.98
C GLU A 137 -1.85 -9.22 8.44
N ALA A 138 -1.51 -8.26 9.31
CA ALA A 138 -2.00 -8.23 10.68
C ALA A 138 -3.52 -8.08 10.71
N PHE A 139 -4.11 -7.20 9.88
CA PHE A 139 -5.56 -7.07 9.73
C PHE A 139 -6.21 -8.38 9.27
N ASP A 140 -5.66 -9.05 8.25
CA ASP A 140 -6.22 -10.30 7.73
C ASP A 140 -6.15 -11.44 8.76
N LYS A 141 -5.02 -11.56 9.47
CA LYS A 141 -4.85 -12.53 10.55
C LYS A 141 -5.75 -12.22 11.75
N GLY A 142 -5.89 -10.93 12.09
CA GLY A 142 -6.80 -10.47 13.15
C GLY A 142 -8.28 -10.77 12.83
N ALA A 143 -8.70 -10.51 11.59
CA ALA A 143 -10.04 -10.84 11.11
C ALA A 143 -10.32 -12.33 11.21
N ARG A 144 -9.39 -13.18 10.81
CA ARG A 144 -9.51 -14.64 10.94
C ARG A 144 -9.65 -15.06 12.40
N ILE A 145 -8.90 -14.46 13.34
CA ILE A 145 -9.03 -14.72 14.78
C ILE A 145 -10.43 -14.35 15.30
N LEU A 146 -11.01 -13.28 14.78
CA LEU A 146 -12.36 -12.80 15.15
C LEU A 146 -13.48 -13.52 14.38
N GLY A 147 -13.18 -14.45 13.48
CA GLY A 147 -14.16 -15.16 12.65
C GLY A 147 -14.81 -14.29 11.58
N LEU A 148 -14.07 -13.27 11.09
CA LEU A 148 -14.53 -12.36 10.04
C LEU A 148 -14.07 -12.83 8.65
N PRO A 149 -14.77 -12.42 7.57
CA PRO A 149 -14.42 -12.81 6.21
C PRO A 149 -13.12 -12.16 5.72
N PHE A 150 -12.57 -12.72 4.63
CA PHE A 150 -11.51 -12.10 3.83
C PHE A 150 -12.11 -11.18 2.75
N PRO A 151 -11.50 -10.01 2.43
CA PRO A 151 -10.29 -9.45 3.05
C PRO A 151 -10.54 -8.87 4.45
N GLY A 152 -9.60 -9.11 5.36
CA GLY A 152 -9.76 -8.82 6.78
C GLY A 152 -9.75 -7.34 7.16
N GLY A 153 -8.96 -6.53 6.44
CA GLY A 153 -8.90 -5.09 6.71
C GLY A 153 -10.26 -4.40 6.65
N PRO A 154 -11.00 -4.49 5.53
CA PRO A 154 -12.36 -3.94 5.43
C PRO A 154 -13.34 -4.54 6.44
N ALA A 155 -13.22 -5.85 6.72
CA ALA A 155 -14.11 -6.51 7.68
C ALA A 155 -13.92 -6.00 9.12
N ILE A 156 -12.66 -5.82 9.55
CA ILE A 156 -12.34 -5.20 10.85
C ILE A 156 -12.80 -3.75 10.88
N ASP A 157 -12.52 -2.96 9.83
CA ASP A 157 -12.90 -1.55 9.79
C ASP A 157 -14.41 -1.36 9.88
N ALA A 158 -15.19 -2.20 9.20
CA ALA A 158 -16.65 -2.19 9.28
C ALA A 158 -17.18 -2.53 10.69
N LEU A 159 -16.64 -3.59 11.30
CA LEU A 159 -17.06 -4.03 12.63
C LEU A 159 -16.66 -3.03 13.73
N ALA A 160 -15.47 -2.44 13.60
CA ALA A 160 -14.93 -1.48 14.56
C ALA A 160 -15.77 -0.21 14.75
N VAL A 161 -16.68 0.11 13.79
CA VAL A 161 -17.59 1.28 13.88
C VAL A 161 -18.42 1.28 15.15
N THR A 162 -18.88 0.10 15.57
CA THR A 162 -19.78 -0.06 16.71
C THR A 162 -19.06 -0.45 18.00
N GLY A 163 -17.70 -0.59 17.92
CA GLY A 163 -16.86 -0.99 19.06
C GLY A 163 -16.21 0.20 19.77
N ASP A 164 -15.84 0.00 21.03
CA ASP A 164 -15.00 0.95 21.77
C ASP A 164 -13.51 0.67 21.53
N PRO A 165 -12.75 1.61 20.91
CA PRO A 165 -11.31 1.44 20.67
C PRO A 165 -10.47 1.40 21.95
N ARG A 166 -11.05 1.68 23.12
CA ARG A 166 -10.38 1.64 24.43
C ARG A 166 -10.81 0.46 25.30
N ALA A 167 -11.73 -0.37 24.86
CA ALA A 167 -12.25 -1.51 25.62
C ALA A 167 -11.17 -2.54 26.00
N VAL A 168 -10.18 -2.73 25.11
CA VAL A 168 -9.05 -3.62 25.33
C VAL A 168 -7.74 -2.92 25.05
N ARG A 169 -6.83 -2.92 26.03
CA ARG A 169 -5.51 -2.30 25.87
C ARG A 169 -4.53 -3.27 25.20
N PHE A 170 -4.49 -3.25 23.87
CA PHE A 170 -3.47 -3.98 23.12
C PHE A 170 -2.10 -3.30 23.21
N PRO A 171 -1.00 -4.08 23.12
CA PRO A 171 0.34 -3.50 23.08
C PRO A 171 0.52 -2.65 21.83
N ARG A 172 1.33 -1.57 21.96
CA ARG A 172 1.89 -0.83 20.82
C ARG A 172 3.27 -1.41 20.57
N PRO A 173 3.44 -2.21 19.51
CA PRO A 173 4.70 -2.90 19.29
C PRO A 173 5.86 -1.91 19.14
N ARG A 174 6.99 -2.23 19.77
CA ARG A 174 8.23 -1.46 19.64
C ARG A 174 9.19 -2.23 18.75
N ALA A 175 9.55 -1.60 17.63
CA ALA A 175 10.65 -2.02 16.79
C ALA A 175 11.78 -0.98 16.87
N PRO A 176 13.03 -1.36 16.54
CA PRO A 176 14.15 -0.43 16.52
C PRO A 176 13.91 0.73 15.57
N GLY A 177 14.37 1.93 15.93
CA GLY A 177 14.33 3.09 15.04
C GLY A 177 12.92 3.44 14.59
N LEU A 178 12.73 3.48 13.27
CA LEU A 178 11.46 3.75 12.58
C LEU A 178 10.78 2.47 12.04
N ASP A 179 11.32 1.31 12.34
CA ASP A 179 10.75 0.03 11.90
C ASP A 179 9.41 -0.27 12.56
N PHE A 180 8.63 -1.14 11.90
CA PHE A 180 7.33 -1.59 12.38
C PHE A 180 7.39 -3.04 12.86
N SER A 181 6.44 -3.41 13.72
CA SER A 181 6.18 -4.79 14.13
C SER A 181 4.69 -4.93 14.46
N PHE A 182 4.04 -5.99 13.98
CA PHE A 182 2.61 -6.23 14.21
C PHE A 182 2.32 -7.63 14.77
N SER A 183 3.29 -8.55 14.78
CA SER A 183 3.09 -9.92 15.28
C SER A 183 2.71 -9.95 16.76
N GLY A 184 3.20 -9.01 17.57
CA GLY A 184 2.87 -8.88 18.99
C GLY A 184 1.41 -8.51 19.23
N VAL A 185 0.85 -7.58 18.45
CA VAL A 185 -0.55 -7.17 18.59
C VAL A 185 -1.51 -8.27 18.16
N LYS A 186 -1.18 -9.01 17.11
CA LYS A 186 -1.90 -10.20 16.67
C LYS A 186 -1.96 -11.28 17.75
N THR A 187 -0.81 -11.57 18.36
CA THR A 187 -0.70 -12.55 19.41
C THR A 187 -1.52 -12.15 20.65
N ALA A 188 -1.52 -10.87 21.01
CA ALA A 188 -2.33 -10.35 22.09
C ALA A 188 -3.84 -10.51 21.80
N LEU A 189 -4.29 -10.24 20.56
CA LEU A 189 -5.68 -10.48 20.17
C LEU A 189 -6.06 -11.95 20.32
N LEU A 190 -5.21 -12.87 19.87
CA LEU A 190 -5.45 -14.31 20.00
C LEU A 190 -5.63 -14.72 21.47
N TYR A 191 -4.81 -14.19 22.39
CA TYR A 191 -4.95 -14.48 23.81
C TYR A 191 -6.22 -13.88 24.40
N GLU A 192 -6.60 -12.66 24.00
CA GLU A 192 -7.86 -12.04 24.46
C GLU A 192 -9.11 -12.82 24.03
N VAL A 193 -9.09 -13.34 22.80
CA VAL A 193 -10.18 -14.20 22.29
C VAL A 193 -10.21 -15.53 23.06
N ARG A 194 -9.06 -16.18 23.29
CA ARG A 194 -8.97 -17.47 23.99
C ARG A 194 -9.34 -17.41 25.47
N LYS A 195 -9.19 -16.28 26.13
CA LYS A 195 -9.62 -16.11 27.53
C LYS A 195 -11.14 -16.16 27.71
N ARG A 196 -11.91 -15.97 26.64
CA ARG A 196 -13.37 -15.86 26.67
C ARG A 196 -14.00 -17.18 26.24
N LYS A 197 -14.95 -17.69 27.04
CA LYS A 197 -15.72 -18.91 26.69
C LYS A 197 -16.68 -18.66 25.51
N SER A 198 -17.19 -17.45 25.41
CA SER A 198 -18.01 -16.96 24.30
C SER A 198 -17.75 -15.48 24.09
N ILE A 199 -17.93 -15.00 22.88
CA ILE A 199 -17.74 -13.60 22.52
C ILE A 199 -19.09 -13.08 21.99
N SER A 200 -19.67 -12.12 22.69
CA SER A 200 -20.86 -11.41 22.20
C SER A 200 -20.51 -10.53 21.00
N ASP A 201 -21.49 -10.13 20.20
CA ASP A 201 -21.24 -9.25 19.05
C ASP A 201 -20.62 -7.92 19.47
N GLN A 202 -21.07 -7.33 20.60
CA GLN A 202 -20.46 -6.11 21.12
C GLN A 202 -18.99 -6.33 21.53
N ALA A 203 -18.69 -7.40 22.26
CA ALA A 203 -17.31 -7.72 22.65
C ALA A 203 -16.42 -8.00 21.43
N ARG A 204 -16.98 -8.54 20.35
CA ARG A 204 -16.25 -8.73 19.08
C ARG A 204 -15.98 -7.40 18.40
N ALA A 205 -16.94 -6.47 18.39
CA ALA A 205 -16.77 -5.12 17.88
C ALA A 205 -15.73 -4.33 18.67
N ASP A 206 -15.74 -4.43 20.01
CA ASP A 206 -14.77 -3.79 20.90
C ASP A 206 -13.36 -4.31 20.66
N LEU A 207 -13.21 -5.63 20.49
CA LEU A 207 -11.92 -6.25 20.13
C LEU A 207 -11.43 -5.74 18.77
N ALA A 208 -12.30 -5.67 17.77
CA ALA A 208 -11.95 -5.17 16.44
C ALA A 208 -11.52 -3.70 16.49
N ALA A 209 -12.27 -2.85 17.18
CA ALA A 209 -11.97 -1.43 17.33
C ALA A 209 -10.64 -1.19 18.07
N SER A 210 -10.46 -1.88 19.21
CA SER A 210 -9.22 -1.75 20.00
C SER A 210 -7.99 -2.32 19.26
N TYR A 211 -8.15 -3.38 18.49
CA TYR A 211 -7.10 -3.97 17.66
C TYR A 211 -6.70 -3.06 16.51
N GLN A 212 -7.69 -2.52 15.78
CA GLN A 212 -7.48 -1.52 14.74
C GLN A 212 -6.74 -0.29 15.29
N GLU A 213 -7.17 0.24 16.43
CA GLU A 213 -6.52 1.38 17.07
C GLU A 213 -5.05 1.11 17.39
N ALA A 214 -4.71 -0.10 17.84
CA ALA A 214 -3.33 -0.45 18.12
C ALA A 214 -2.44 -0.47 16.87
N ILE A 215 -2.96 -0.94 15.74
CA ILE A 215 -2.24 -0.94 14.45
C ILE A 215 -2.08 0.49 13.95
N VAL A 216 -3.15 1.28 13.95
CA VAL A 216 -3.15 2.68 13.50
C VAL A 216 -2.17 3.53 14.32
N ASP A 217 -2.19 3.38 15.65
CA ASP A 217 -1.24 4.05 16.53
C ASP A 217 0.21 3.68 16.22
N ALA A 218 0.49 2.40 15.98
CA ALA A 218 1.84 1.93 15.65
C ALA A 218 2.35 2.55 14.34
N LEU A 219 1.49 2.66 13.33
CA LEU A 219 1.83 3.31 12.05
C LEU A 219 2.11 4.81 12.24
N LEU A 220 1.20 5.54 12.85
CA LEU A 220 1.31 6.99 12.96
C LEU A 220 2.43 7.43 13.92
N GLN A 221 2.73 6.68 14.97
CA GLN A 221 3.89 6.95 15.84
C GLN A 221 5.22 6.92 15.07
N ARG A 222 5.36 6.10 14.02
CA ARG A 222 6.58 6.07 13.20
C ARG A 222 6.63 7.25 12.24
N VAL A 223 5.50 7.65 11.66
CA VAL A 223 5.40 8.88 10.86
C VAL A 223 5.78 10.09 11.70
N GLU A 224 5.20 10.23 12.88
CA GLU A 224 5.54 11.32 13.81
C GLU A 224 7.01 11.29 14.23
N GLY A 225 7.55 10.09 14.51
CA GLY A 225 8.96 9.92 14.86
C GLY A 225 9.93 10.27 13.73
N ALA A 226 9.50 10.15 12.47
CA ALA A 226 10.29 10.58 11.31
C ALA A 226 10.20 12.10 11.09
N LEU A 227 9.02 12.68 11.29
CA LEU A 227 8.81 14.12 11.14
C LEU A 227 9.49 14.92 12.25
N PHE A 228 9.44 14.40 13.50
CA PHE A 228 9.91 15.09 14.70
C PHE A 228 10.95 14.22 15.44
N PRO A 229 12.16 14.05 14.87
CA PRO A 229 13.20 13.28 15.54
C PRO A 229 13.55 13.95 16.86
N SER A 230 13.71 13.12 17.91
CA SER A 230 14.12 13.62 19.24
C SER A 230 15.44 14.38 19.14
N PRO A 231 15.57 15.56 19.79
CA PRO A 231 16.81 16.34 19.81
C PRO A 231 18.06 15.55 20.25
N ALA A 232 17.86 14.50 21.03
CA ALA A 232 18.94 13.63 21.49
C ALA A 232 19.65 12.86 20.35
N ARG A 233 19.13 12.88 19.13
CA ARG A 233 19.73 12.23 17.93
C ARG A 233 20.48 13.18 17.00
N GLY A 234 20.60 14.47 17.36
CA GLY A 234 21.54 15.41 16.73
C GLY A 234 21.21 15.87 15.31
N GLY A 235 19.99 15.66 14.81
CA GLY A 235 19.60 16.05 13.46
C GLY A 235 18.35 16.91 13.42
N GLY A 236 18.33 17.97 12.63
CA GLY A 236 17.10 18.60 12.17
C GLY A 236 16.27 17.57 11.37
N SER A 237 14.94 17.77 11.27
CA SER A 237 14.04 16.83 10.57
C SER A 237 14.41 16.64 9.09
N GLY A 238 15.08 17.63 8.49
CA GLY A 238 15.42 17.63 7.06
C GLY A 238 14.21 17.65 6.12
N TRP A 239 13.01 17.99 6.63
CA TRP A 239 11.76 18.02 5.88
C TRP A 239 11.32 19.42 5.45
N GLY A 240 12.05 20.47 5.84
CA GLY A 240 11.63 21.86 5.65
C GLY A 240 10.55 22.33 6.64
N PRO A 241 10.03 23.57 6.47
CA PRO A 241 9.06 24.17 7.39
C PRO A 241 7.67 23.52 7.32
N GLU A 242 7.26 23.03 6.16
CA GLU A 242 5.99 22.32 5.94
C GLU A 242 6.27 20.96 5.31
N PRO A 243 6.52 19.92 6.12
CA PRO A 243 6.78 18.60 5.60
C PRO A 243 5.56 18.04 4.87
N THR A 244 5.78 17.36 3.76
CA THR A 244 4.73 16.66 3.03
C THR A 244 4.73 15.19 3.40
N VAL A 245 3.54 14.66 3.71
CA VAL A 245 3.32 13.24 4.04
C VAL A 245 2.34 12.63 3.07
N VAL A 246 2.73 11.54 2.43
CA VAL A 246 1.84 10.70 1.60
C VAL A 246 1.57 9.39 2.30
N ILE A 247 0.31 8.97 2.41
CA ILE A 247 -0.06 7.66 2.94
C ILE A 247 -0.74 6.87 1.82
N GLY A 248 -0.05 5.83 1.31
CA GLY A 248 -0.52 5.00 0.21
C GLY A 248 -0.62 3.52 0.57
N GLY A 249 -1.15 2.73 -0.37
CA GLY A 249 -1.35 1.28 -0.19
C GLY A 249 -2.74 0.93 0.34
N GLY A 250 -3.12 -0.35 0.21
CA GLY A 250 -4.49 -0.80 0.49
C GLY A 250 -4.99 -0.51 1.91
N VAL A 251 -4.10 -0.48 2.92
CA VAL A 251 -4.46 -0.14 4.31
C VAL A 251 -4.78 1.35 4.46
N ALA A 252 -4.31 2.22 3.56
CA ALA A 252 -4.68 3.64 3.57
C ALA A 252 -6.18 3.90 3.29
N ARG A 253 -6.93 2.89 2.87
CA ARG A 253 -8.41 2.93 2.78
C ARG A 253 -9.09 2.88 4.15
N ASN A 254 -8.41 2.37 5.17
CA ASN A 254 -8.97 2.23 6.51
C ASN A 254 -9.40 3.60 7.06
N ARG A 255 -10.70 3.71 7.46
CA ARG A 255 -11.29 4.98 7.92
C ARG A 255 -10.58 5.52 9.14
N ARG A 256 -10.29 4.65 10.12
CA ARG A 256 -9.66 5.06 11.36
C ARG A 256 -8.23 5.58 11.14
N LEU A 257 -7.47 4.95 10.23
CA LEU A 257 -6.15 5.47 9.83
C LEU A 257 -6.25 6.87 9.21
N ARG A 258 -7.20 7.06 8.28
CA ARG A 258 -7.41 8.37 7.63
C ARG A 258 -7.81 9.46 8.63
N GLU A 259 -8.74 9.16 9.53
CA GLU A 259 -9.19 10.08 10.59
C GLU A 259 -8.05 10.43 11.54
N ALA A 260 -7.34 9.41 12.05
CA ALA A 260 -6.24 9.60 12.97
C ALA A 260 -5.07 10.37 12.32
N ALA A 261 -4.75 10.07 11.06
CA ALA A 261 -3.71 10.80 10.32
C ALA A 261 -4.07 12.28 10.17
N ARG A 262 -5.28 12.60 9.74
CA ARG A 262 -5.73 13.99 9.64
C ARG A 262 -5.69 14.72 10.99
N SER A 263 -6.15 14.07 12.05
CA SER A 263 -6.17 14.65 13.40
C SER A 263 -4.77 14.88 13.97
N ARG A 264 -3.82 13.97 13.72
CA ARG A 264 -2.48 14.00 14.34
C ARG A 264 -1.48 14.78 13.50
N LEU A 265 -1.59 14.72 12.17
CA LEU A 265 -0.59 15.28 11.26
C LEU A 265 -1.07 16.55 10.54
N GLY A 266 -2.40 16.77 10.41
CA GLY A 266 -2.94 17.83 9.55
C GLY A 266 -2.56 19.27 9.94
N ASN A 267 -2.10 19.51 11.17
CA ASN A 267 -1.56 20.81 11.59
C ASN A 267 -0.02 20.86 11.52
N ALA A 268 0.63 19.75 11.21
CA ALA A 268 2.08 19.61 11.32
C ALA A 268 2.74 19.25 9.97
N ALA A 269 1.93 18.85 8.99
CA ALA A 269 2.39 18.44 7.67
C ALA A 269 1.28 18.65 6.63
N TYR A 270 1.67 18.90 5.38
CA TYR A 270 0.76 18.76 4.24
C TYR A 270 0.50 17.28 4.00
N LEU A 271 -0.73 16.84 4.28
CA LEU A 271 -1.09 15.42 4.30
C LEU A 271 -1.88 15.03 3.05
N VAL A 272 -1.32 14.16 2.24
CA VAL A 272 -1.96 13.57 1.06
C VAL A 272 -2.29 12.10 1.34
N ILE A 273 -3.57 11.76 1.30
CA ILE A 273 -4.04 10.36 1.36
C ILE A 273 -4.97 10.18 0.17
N PRO A 274 -4.53 9.54 -0.91
CA PRO A 274 -5.31 9.41 -2.14
C PRO A 274 -6.71 8.84 -1.90
N ALA A 275 -7.63 9.10 -2.82
CA ALA A 275 -8.96 8.52 -2.78
C ALA A 275 -8.89 6.99 -2.60
N PRO A 276 -9.87 6.37 -1.93
CA PRO A 276 -9.84 4.94 -1.65
C PRO A 276 -9.60 4.06 -2.88
N GLU A 277 -10.07 4.49 -4.04
CA GLU A 277 -9.92 3.79 -5.32
C GLU A 277 -8.47 3.80 -5.82
N LEU A 278 -7.69 4.82 -5.46
CA LEU A 278 -6.28 4.98 -5.82
C LEU A 278 -5.33 4.36 -4.79
N CYS A 279 -5.81 4.00 -3.60
CA CYS A 279 -5.01 3.35 -2.57
C CYS A 279 -4.76 1.86 -2.84
N THR A 280 -5.66 1.18 -3.58
CA THR A 280 -5.46 -0.22 -3.99
C THR A 280 -4.69 -0.29 -5.29
N ASP A 281 -4.21 -1.49 -5.63
CA ASP A 281 -3.50 -1.76 -6.88
C ASP A 281 -4.32 -1.29 -8.08
N ASN A 282 -3.74 -0.40 -8.86
CA ASN A 282 -4.37 0.17 -10.07
C ASN A 282 -3.30 0.60 -11.07
N ALA A 283 -3.66 0.66 -12.34
CA ALA A 283 -2.71 1.04 -13.38
C ALA A 283 -2.40 2.56 -13.41
N ALA A 284 -3.28 3.40 -12.87
CA ALA A 284 -3.03 4.85 -12.86
C ALA A 284 -1.83 5.21 -11.98
N MET A 285 -1.67 4.56 -10.81
CA MET A 285 -0.49 4.76 -9.97
C MET A 285 0.81 4.30 -10.66
N ILE A 286 0.73 3.23 -11.47
CA ILE A 286 1.87 2.76 -12.28
C ILE A 286 2.21 3.78 -13.36
N GLY A 287 1.21 4.39 -14.00
CA GLY A 287 1.40 5.49 -14.93
C GLY A 287 2.04 6.71 -14.28
N ALA A 288 1.58 7.13 -13.09
CA ALA A 288 2.18 8.23 -12.34
C ALA A 288 3.66 7.96 -11.99
N ALA A 289 3.96 6.75 -11.50
CA ALA A 289 5.34 6.33 -11.24
C ALA A 289 6.19 6.33 -12.51
N ALA A 290 5.60 5.87 -13.62
CA ALA A 290 6.30 5.82 -14.90
C ALA A 290 6.67 7.22 -15.41
N LEU A 291 5.83 8.23 -15.24
CA LEU A 291 6.14 9.59 -15.63
C LEU A 291 7.34 10.14 -14.86
N ILE A 292 7.38 9.96 -13.55
CA ILE A 292 8.52 10.38 -12.72
C ILE A 292 9.81 9.65 -13.14
N GLU A 293 9.73 8.33 -13.32
CA GLU A 293 10.89 7.54 -13.75
C GLU A 293 11.33 7.87 -15.17
N TRP A 294 10.38 8.19 -16.03
CA TRP A 294 10.65 8.58 -17.41
C TRP A 294 11.44 9.89 -17.48
N ASP A 295 11.04 10.90 -16.72
CA ASP A 295 11.73 12.17 -16.65
C ASP A 295 13.14 12.03 -16.05
N ARG A 296 13.29 11.08 -15.10
CA ARG A 296 14.56 10.83 -14.43
C ARG A 296 15.55 10.04 -15.27
N ARG A 297 15.14 8.98 -15.97
CA ARG A 297 16.03 8.01 -16.63
C ARG A 297 15.65 7.61 -18.06
N GLY A 298 14.50 8.04 -18.54
CA GLY A 298 13.94 7.60 -19.81
C GLY A 298 13.36 6.18 -19.76
N PRO A 299 12.91 5.68 -20.93
CA PRO A 299 12.40 4.32 -21.08
C PRO A 299 13.51 3.28 -20.92
N ASP A 300 13.13 2.04 -20.64
CA ASP A 300 14.10 0.95 -20.56
C ASP A 300 14.67 0.65 -21.96
N PRO A 301 16.02 0.57 -22.10
CA PRO A 301 16.68 0.49 -23.41
C PRO A 301 16.57 -0.88 -24.08
N ALA A 302 16.25 -1.92 -23.34
CA ALA A 302 16.19 -3.31 -23.78
C ALA A 302 15.07 -4.05 -23.05
N PRO A 303 14.64 -5.24 -23.50
CA PRO A 303 13.78 -6.10 -22.72
C PRO A 303 14.34 -6.33 -21.31
N PHE A 304 13.46 -6.32 -20.32
CA PHE A 304 13.79 -6.55 -18.92
C PHE A 304 12.94 -7.67 -18.34
N ASP A 305 13.46 -8.35 -17.34
CA ASP A 305 12.75 -9.39 -16.62
C ASP A 305 11.94 -8.82 -15.45
N ALA A 306 10.92 -9.57 -15.03
CA ALA A 306 10.23 -9.34 -13.78
C ALA A 306 11.21 -9.53 -12.60
N ASP A 307 11.12 -8.65 -11.60
CA ASP A 307 11.90 -8.73 -10.38
C ASP A 307 10.98 -8.82 -9.15
N PRO A 308 10.72 -10.04 -8.64
CA PRO A 308 9.85 -10.23 -7.48
C PRO A 308 10.33 -9.55 -6.20
N SER A 309 11.60 -9.15 -6.14
CA SER A 309 12.24 -8.52 -4.99
C SER A 309 12.54 -7.03 -5.19
N LEU A 310 12.08 -6.44 -6.29
CA LEU A 310 12.35 -5.04 -6.61
C LEU A 310 11.93 -4.12 -5.47
N GLY A 311 12.88 -3.32 -4.98
CA GLY A 311 12.63 -2.31 -3.95
C GLY A 311 12.05 -1.01 -4.51
N PHE A 312 12.11 0.02 -3.69
CA PHE A 312 11.93 1.40 -4.15
C PHE A 312 13.20 1.78 -4.95
N VAL A 313 13.09 2.01 -6.20
CA VAL A 313 14.24 2.27 -7.10
C VAL A 313 14.35 3.76 -7.37
#